data_493791fd4c875bc92290c2b9aff2c1aa
#
_entry.id   493791fd4c875bc92290c2b9aff2c1aa
#
_cell.length_a   1.000
_cell.length_b   1.000
_cell.length_c   1.000
_cell.angle_alpha   90.00
_cell.angle_beta   90.00
_cell.angle_gamma   90.00
#
_symmetry.space_group_name_H-M   'P 1'
#
loop_
_entity.id
_entity.type
_entity.pdbx_description
1 polymer ?
#
loop_
_entity_poly.entity_id
_entity_poly.type
_entity_poly.pdbx_seq_one_letter_code
_entity_poly.pdbx_strand_id
1 'polypeptide(L)'
;MSATIKKSLKIILPLALGGFLVWYSLSKISIDVLIGYFKNAKYSWIFLGLFFGILSHLSRAYRWKFMLEPIGYKPKFTNSVLAVLIAYLVNLAIPRAGEVSRAAVLSNYENVPFEKGFGTIVAERIADLIMMLIIVAITLFVQFDFIYDLLTKNFDPTKI
;
A
#
# COMPACT_ATOMS: atom_id res chain seq x y z
N MET A 1 17.41 -19.56 -27.52
CA MET A 1 17.70 -18.67 -26.39
C MET A 1 17.43 -19.46 -25.11
N SER A 2 18.44 -19.73 -24.28
CA SER A 2 18.34 -20.65 -23.15
C SER A 2 17.33 -20.10 -22.10
N ALA A 3 16.65 -21.00 -21.38
CA ALA A 3 15.65 -20.63 -20.36
C ALA A 3 16.24 -19.66 -19.30
N THR A 4 17.53 -19.77 -19.02
CA THR A 4 18.28 -18.92 -18.10
C THR A 4 18.35 -17.46 -18.59
N ILE A 5 18.61 -17.25 -19.90
CA ILE A 5 18.68 -15.90 -20.48
C ILE A 5 17.32 -15.21 -20.42
N LYS A 6 16.22 -15.93 -20.70
CA LYS A 6 14.85 -15.38 -20.58
C LYS A 6 14.49 -15.00 -19.13
N LYS A 7 14.97 -15.76 -18.15
CA LYS A 7 14.73 -15.49 -16.73
C LYS A 7 15.52 -14.27 -16.25
N SER A 8 16.79 -14.16 -16.65
CA SER A 8 17.63 -12.99 -16.33
C SER A 8 17.09 -11.72 -16.98
N LEU A 9 16.64 -11.78 -18.24
CA LEU A 9 16.10 -10.65 -18.96
C LEU A 9 14.83 -10.08 -18.31
N LYS A 10 13.96 -10.96 -17.76
CA LYS A 10 12.75 -10.56 -17.04
C LYS A 10 13.03 -9.78 -15.73
N ILE A 11 14.21 -9.95 -15.16
CA ILE A 11 14.60 -9.26 -13.92
C ILE A 11 15.45 -8.02 -14.25
N ILE A 12 16.40 -8.16 -15.17
CA ILE A 12 17.35 -7.09 -15.50
C ILE A 12 16.66 -5.95 -16.24
N LEU A 13 15.72 -6.25 -17.15
CA LEU A 13 15.05 -5.21 -17.94
C LEU A 13 14.22 -4.24 -17.08
N PRO A 14 13.35 -4.68 -16.13
CA PRO A 14 12.66 -3.75 -15.23
C PRO A 14 13.59 -3.00 -14.29
N LEU A 15 14.66 -3.65 -13.80
CA LEU A 15 15.67 -3.01 -12.95
C LEU A 15 16.46 -1.93 -13.71
N ALA A 16 16.87 -2.22 -14.94
CA ALA A 16 17.56 -1.27 -15.80
C ALA A 16 16.65 -0.08 -16.18
N LEU A 17 15.39 -0.37 -16.50
CA LEU A 17 14.40 0.67 -16.77
C LEU A 17 14.14 1.54 -15.54
N GLY A 18 13.95 0.93 -14.36
CA GLY A 18 13.79 1.65 -13.10
C GLY A 18 15.01 2.53 -12.78
N GLY A 19 16.21 1.97 -12.88
CA GLY A 19 17.46 2.71 -12.70
C GLY A 19 17.61 3.87 -13.69
N PHE A 20 17.28 3.65 -14.96
CA PHE A 20 17.28 4.70 -15.98
C PHE A 20 16.29 5.82 -15.68
N LEU A 21 15.05 5.48 -15.28
CA LEU A 21 14.04 6.48 -14.93
C LEU A 21 14.43 7.31 -13.71
N VAL A 22 15.02 6.67 -12.69
CA VAL A 22 15.54 7.38 -11.50
C VAL A 22 16.69 8.31 -11.91
N TRP A 23 17.65 7.82 -12.68
CA TRP A 23 18.76 8.63 -13.17
C TRP A 23 18.26 9.81 -14.02
N TYR A 24 17.35 9.57 -14.96
CA TYR A 24 16.76 10.59 -15.81
C TYR A 24 15.98 11.64 -15.00
N SER A 25 15.23 11.21 -13.98
CA SER A 25 14.50 12.12 -13.09
C SER A 25 15.46 12.99 -12.27
N LEU A 26 16.51 12.38 -11.70
CA LEU A 26 17.50 13.08 -10.88
C LEU A 26 18.42 13.98 -11.72
N SER A 27 18.71 13.62 -12.98
CA SER A 27 19.57 14.44 -13.86
C SER A 27 18.96 15.78 -14.24
N LYS A 28 17.65 15.94 -14.08
CA LYS A 28 16.94 17.22 -14.30
C LYS A 28 16.98 18.17 -13.10
N ILE A 29 17.40 17.69 -11.95
CA ILE A 29 17.46 18.46 -10.71
C ILE A 29 18.93 18.62 -10.34
N SER A 30 19.42 19.87 -10.24
CA SER A 30 20.79 20.10 -9.76
C SER A 30 20.92 19.62 -8.31
N ILE A 31 22.03 18.97 -8.00
CA ILE A 31 22.31 18.43 -6.66
C ILE A 31 22.26 19.53 -5.60
N ASP A 32 22.71 20.75 -5.94
CA ASP A 32 22.68 21.89 -5.03
C ASP A 32 21.27 22.30 -4.63
N VAL A 33 20.32 22.26 -5.59
CA VAL A 33 18.89 22.51 -5.32
C VAL A 33 18.33 21.43 -4.43
N LEU A 34 18.67 20.17 -4.67
CA LEU A 34 18.24 19.04 -3.86
C LEU A 34 18.73 19.16 -2.42
N ILE A 35 20.01 19.48 -2.22
CA ILE A 35 20.61 19.72 -0.90
C ILE A 35 19.93 20.90 -0.21
N GLY A 36 19.60 21.96 -0.96
CA GLY A 36 18.85 23.12 -0.46
C GLY A 36 17.48 22.72 0.09
N TYR A 37 16.72 21.90 -0.59
CA TYR A 37 15.43 21.38 -0.11
C TYR A 37 15.59 20.55 1.16
N PHE A 38 16.61 19.69 1.24
CA PHE A 38 16.87 18.90 2.44
C PHE A 38 17.23 19.78 3.63
N LYS A 39 18.07 20.80 3.46
CA LYS A 39 18.47 21.71 4.53
C LYS A 39 17.30 22.55 5.04
N ASN A 40 16.39 22.96 4.16
CA ASN A 40 15.24 23.80 4.49
C ASN A 40 13.98 22.99 4.82
N ALA A 41 14.05 21.65 4.82
CA ALA A 41 12.93 20.79 5.15
C ALA A 41 12.51 20.97 6.62
N LYS A 42 11.23 21.08 6.84
CA LYS A 42 10.65 21.13 8.21
C LYS A 42 10.58 19.68 8.74
N TYR A 43 11.67 19.24 9.35
CA TYR A 43 11.80 17.88 9.88
C TYR A 43 10.70 17.48 10.86
N SER A 44 10.11 18.43 11.59
CA SER A 44 8.99 18.17 12.50
C SER A 44 7.81 17.51 11.78
N TRP A 45 7.49 17.94 10.56
CA TRP A 45 6.42 17.34 9.76
C TRP A 45 6.79 15.94 9.25
N ILE A 46 8.07 15.73 8.94
CA ILE A 46 8.57 14.40 8.52
C ILE A 46 8.46 13.42 9.68
N PHE A 47 8.91 13.80 10.88
CA PHE A 47 8.78 12.95 12.07
C PHE A 47 7.33 12.71 12.46
N LEU A 48 6.47 13.72 12.34
CA LEU A 48 5.03 13.56 12.59
C LEU A 48 4.40 12.56 11.59
N GLY A 49 4.74 12.68 10.31
CA GLY A 49 4.30 11.73 9.28
C GLY A 49 4.79 10.30 9.54
N LEU A 50 6.06 10.13 9.93
CA LEU A 50 6.64 8.85 10.29
C LEU A 50 5.93 8.23 11.51
N PHE A 51 5.67 9.05 12.54
CA PHE A 51 4.95 8.64 13.74
C PHE A 51 3.55 8.11 13.40
N PHE A 52 2.76 8.85 12.63
CA PHE A 52 1.43 8.42 12.21
C PHE A 52 1.49 7.21 11.27
N GLY A 53 2.52 7.09 10.43
CA GLY A 53 2.76 5.91 9.60
C GLY A 53 2.97 4.65 10.44
N ILE A 54 3.83 4.71 11.45
CA ILE A 54 4.07 3.59 12.39
C ILE A 54 2.77 3.26 13.14
N LEU A 55 2.08 4.28 13.66
CA LEU A 55 0.82 4.10 14.38
C LEU A 55 -0.25 3.43 13.51
N SER A 56 -0.32 3.75 12.23
CA SER A 56 -1.21 3.11 11.26
C SER A 56 -0.92 1.61 11.12
N HIS A 57 0.37 1.22 11.03
CA HIS A 57 0.75 -0.21 10.95
C HIS A 57 0.43 -0.97 12.24
N LEU A 58 0.67 -0.35 13.40
CA LEU A 58 0.32 -0.93 14.70
C LEU A 58 -1.19 -1.09 14.84
N SER A 59 -1.97 -0.08 14.45
CA SER A 59 -3.43 -0.12 14.44
C SER A 59 -3.97 -1.24 13.55
N ARG A 60 -3.38 -1.45 12.36
CA ARG A 60 -3.74 -2.55 11.47
C ARG A 60 -3.47 -3.92 12.10
N ALA A 61 -2.31 -4.09 12.74
CA ALA A 61 -1.97 -5.33 13.43
C ALA A 61 -2.92 -5.58 14.61
N TYR A 62 -3.28 -4.53 15.34
CA TYR A 62 -4.22 -4.61 16.46
C TYR A 62 -5.64 -4.98 15.99
N ARG A 63 -6.15 -4.33 14.93
CA ARG A 63 -7.45 -4.64 14.34
C ARG A 63 -7.53 -6.09 13.87
N TRP A 64 -6.44 -6.65 13.36
CA TRP A 64 -6.40 -8.03 12.90
C TRP A 64 -6.65 -9.05 14.01
N LYS A 65 -6.26 -8.73 15.24
CA LYS A 65 -6.57 -9.53 16.43
C LYS A 65 -8.07 -9.80 16.57
N PHE A 66 -8.90 -8.77 16.39
CA PHE A 66 -10.35 -8.90 16.50
C PHE A 66 -10.99 -9.76 15.40
N MET A 67 -10.30 -9.98 14.31
CA MET A 67 -10.75 -10.87 13.24
C MET A 67 -10.32 -12.32 13.45
N LEU A 68 -9.22 -12.54 14.18
CA LEU A 68 -8.69 -13.86 14.47
C LEU A 68 -9.26 -14.47 15.77
N GLU A 69 -9.54 -13.68 16.77
CA GLU A 69 -10.10 -14.15 18.04
C GLU A 69 -11.44 -14.89 17.91
N PRO A 70 -12.45 -14.39 17.12
CA PRO A 70 -13.71 -15.09 16.96
C PRO A 70 -13.61 -16.46 16.30
N ILE A 71 -12.56 -16.69 15.50
CA ILE A 71 -12.29 -17.99 14.87
C ILE A 71 -11.36 -18.89 15.71
N GLY A 72 -11.07 -18.48 16.96
CA GLY A 72 -10.37 -19.29 17.95
C GLY A 72 -8.86 -19.11 17.99
N TYR A 73 -8.28 -18.10 17.30
CA TYR A 73 -6.83 -17.88 17.26
C TYR A 73 -6.44 -16.58 17.95
N LYS A 74 -5.42 -16.65 18.82
CA LYS A 74 -4.89 -15.51 19.57
C LYS A 74 -3.38 -15.35 19.32
N PRO A 75 -2.98 -14.87 18.13
CA PRO A 75 -1.58 -14.69 17.83
C PRO A 75 -0.95 -13.60 18.71
N LYS A 76 0.35 -13.72 18.96
CA LYS A 76 1.11 -12.69 19.66
C LYS A 76 1.08 -11.39 18.85
N PHE A 77 0.84 -10.28 19.54
CA PHE A 77 0.77 -8.96 18.90
C PHE A 77 2.03 -8.63 18.08
N THR A 78 3.21 -8.95 18.64
CA THR A 78 4.49 -8.75 17.94
C THR A 78 4.56 -9.49 16.62
N ASN A 79 4.11 -10.75 16.56
CA ASN A 79 4.10 -11.52 15.32
C ASN A 79 3.08 -10.99 14.31
N SER A 80 1.96 -10.47 14.79
CA SER A 80 0.99 -9.78 13.94
C SER A 80 1.58 -8.49 13.33
N VAL A 81 2.31 -7.69 14.11
CA VAL A 81 3.02 -6.50 13.62
C VAL A 81 4.09 -6.87 12.59
N LEU A 82 4.93 -7.87 12.90
CA LEU A 82 5.96 -8.34 11.97
C LEU A 82 5.34 -8.88 10.66
N ALA A 83 4.25 -9.64 10.74
CA ALA A 83 3.54 -10.13 9.57
C ALA A 83 3.03 -8.99 8.68
N VAL A 84 2.52 -7.91 9.28
CA VAL A 84 2.10 -6.70 8.55
C VAL A 84 3.30 -6.03 7.88
N LEU A 85 4.42 -5.83 8.59
CA LEU A 85 5.61 -5.18 8.05
C LEU A 85 6.24 -6.00 6.92
N ILE A 86 6.31 -7.34 7.08
CA ILE A 86 6.77 -8.26 6.02
C ILE A 86 5.88 -8.15 4.78
N ALA A 87 4.56 -8.05 4.97
CA ALA A 87 3.63 -7.88 3.85
C ALA A 87 3.90 -6.61 3.04
N TYR A 88 4.18 -5.49 3.73
CA TYR A 88 4.57 -4.25 3.06
C TYR A 88 5.89 -4.38 2.31
N LEU A 89 6.90 -5.01 2.94
CA LEU A 89 8.19 -5.25 2.32
C LEU A 89 8.06 -6.13 1.06
N VAL A 90 7.28 -7.21 1.13
CA VAL A 90 7.03 -8.11 -0.01
C VAL A 90 6.29 -7.39 -1.14
N ASN A 91 5.36 -6.50 -0.81
CA ASN A 91 4.63 -5.71 -1.81
C ASN A 91 5.53 -4.72 -2.59
N LEU A 92 6.68 -4.31 -2.03
CA LEU A 92 7.67 -3.51 -2.77
C LEU A 92 8.33 -4.32 -3.90
N ALA A 93 8.54 -5.62 -3.68
CA ALA A 93 9.17 -6.50 -4.66
C ALA A 93 8.14 -7.14 -5.62
N ILE A 94 7.02 -7.60 -5.08
CA ILE A 94 5.98 -8.31 -5.83
C ILE A 94 4.61 -7.72 -5.46
N PRO A 95 4.00 -6.92 -6.34
CA PRO A 95 2.70 -6.30 -6.06
C PRO A 95 1.64 -7.35 -5.68
N ARG A 96 0.88 -7.09 -4.63
CA ARG A 96 -0.21 -7.94 -4.08
C ARG A 96 0.24 -9.24 -3.41
N ALA A 97 1.53 -9.60 -3.42
CA ALA A 97 2.03 -10.81 -2.74
C ALA A 97 2.10 -10.65 -1.20
N GLY A 98 2.07 -9.42 -0.70
CA GLY A 98 2.13 -9.15 0.74
C GLY A 98 0.98 -9.75 1.53
N GLU A 99 -0.22 -9.83 0.97
CA GLU A 99 -1.37 -10.42 1.65
C GLU A 99 -1.19 -11.92 1.86
N VAL A 100 -0.68 -12.61 0.84
CA VAL A 100 -0.32 -14.03 0.92
C VAL A 100 0.81 -14.24 1.94
N SER A 101 1.87 -13.40 1.90
CA SER A 101 2.99 -13.49 2.83
C SER A 101 2.56 -13.24 4.29
N ARG A 102 1.63 -12.31 4.53
CA ARG A 102 1.06 -12.03 5.85
C ARG A 102 0.37 -13.26 6.44
N ALA A 103 -0.46 -13.97 5.65
CA ALA A 103 -1.11 -15.20 6.07
C ALA A 103 -0.09 -16.33 6.30
N ALA A 104 0.92 -16.46 5.44
CA ALA A 104 1.96 -17.47 5.55
C ALA A 104 2.83 -17.29 6.82
N VAL A 105 3.20 -16.04 7.15
CA VAL A 105 3.93 -15.75 8.39
C VAL A 105 3.13 -16.19 9.61
N LEU A 106 1.83 -15.88 9.66
CA LEU A 106 0.99 -16.26 10.78
C LEU A 106 0.83 -17.79 10.89
N SER A 107 0.70 -18.45 9.75
CA SER A 107 0.63 -19.92 9.69
C SER A 107 1.90 -20.59 10.24
N ASN A 108 3.06 -20.05 9.92
CA ASN A 108 4.35 -20.62 10.32
C ASN A 108 4.71 -20.35 11.79
N TYR A 109 4.31 -19.19 12.35
CA TYR A 109 4.76 -18.76 13.67
C TYR A 109 3.69 -18.83 14.75
N GLU A 110 2.41 -18.88 14.39
CA GLU A 110 1.30 -18.83 15.35
C GLU A 110 0.31 -20.00 15.20
N ASN A 111 0.65 -21.00 14.38
CA ASN A 111 -0.18 -22.18 14.12
C ASN A 111 -1.62 -21.83 13.64
N VAL A 112 -1.79 -20.69 13.00
CA VAL A 112 -3.06 -20.30 12.37
C VAL A 112 -3.10 -20.94 10.97
N PRO A 113 -4.08 -21.80 10.64
CA PRO A 113 -4.19 -22.36 9.29
C PRO A 113 -4.21 -21.24 8.23
N PHE A 114 -3.44 -21.43 7.16
CA PHE A 114 -3.28 -20.43 6.10
C PHE A 114 -4.62 -19.92 5.57
N GLU A 115 -5.57 -20.84 5.32
CA GLU A 115 -6.89 -20.53 4.77
C GLU A 115 -7.68 -19.61 5.71
N LYS A 116 -7.60 -19.83 7.03
CA LYS A 116 -8.27 -19.00 8.02
C LYS A 116 -7.61 -17.63 8.13
N GLY A 117 -6.28 -17.58 8.19
CA GLY A 117 -5.51 -16.34 8.18
C GLY A 117 -5.78 -15.51 6.93
N PHE A 118 -5.74 -16.14 5.76
CA PHE A 118 -6.03 -15.48 4.48
C PHE A 118 -7.50 -15.03 4.36
N GLY A 119 -8.43 -15.86 4.83
CA GLY A 119 -9.86 -15.51 4.88
C GLY A 119 -10.15 -14.23 5.67
N THR A 120 -9.45 -14.01 6.81
CA THR A 120 -9.58 -12.75 7.57
C THR A 120 -9.04 -11.55 6.80
N ILE A 121 -7.97 -11.73 6.02
CA ILE A 121 -7.41 -10.66 5.18
C ILE A 121 -8.40 -10.29 4.05
N VAL A 122 -9.02 -11.28 3.42
CA VAL A 122 -10.08 -11.03 2.42
C VAL A 122 -11.26 -10.31 3.03
N ALA A 123 -11.72 -10.73 4.21
CA ALA A 123 -12.81 -10.04 4.93
C ALA A 123 -12.44 -8.58 5.28
N GLU A 124 -11.18 -8.32 5.67
CA GLU A 124 -10.64 -6.95 5.86
C GLU A 124 -10.78 -6.13 4.57
N ARG A 125 -10.43 -6.69 3.40
CA ARG A 125 -10.54 -6.00 2.11
C ARG A 125 -11.99 -5.71 1.71
N ILE A 126 -12.91 -6.63 2.00
CA ILE A 126 -14.33 -6.40 1.74
C ILE A 126 -14.85 -5.25 2.62
N ALA A 127 -14.50 -5.21 3.90
CA ALA A 127 -14.86 -4.11 4.78
C ALA A 127 -14.26 -2.77 4.32
N ASP A 128 -12.99 -2.76 3.93
CA ASP A 128 -12.34 -1.56 3.40
C ASP A 128 -13.04 -1.06 2.11
N LEU A 129 -13.45 -1.98 1.22
CA LEU A 129 -14.22 -1.64 0.01
C LEU A 129 -15.59 -1.03 0.34
N ILE A 130 -16.33 -1.63 1.27
CA ILE A 130 -17.63 -1.11 1.71
C ILE A 130 -17.47 0.31 2.28
N MET A 131 -16.48 0.51 3.16
CA MET A 131 -16.20 1.83 3.74
C MET A 131 -15.82 2.86 2.68
N MET A 132 -15.01 2.47 1.70
CA MET A 132 -14.66 3.33 0.56
C MET A 132 -15.92 3.74 -0.23
N LEU A 133 -16.81 2.79 -0.55
CA LEU A 133 -18.05 3.08 -1.27
C LEU A 133 -18.95 4.02 -0.48
N ILE A 134 -19.07 3.85 0.84
CA ILE A 134 -19.82 4.75 1.71
C ILE A 134 -19.24 6.17 1.66
N ILE A 135 -17.93 6.31 1.78
CA ILE A 135 -17.26 7.63 1.73
C ILE A 135 -17.48 8.29 0.37
N VAL A 136 -17.34 7.53 -0.72
CA VAL A 136 -17.61 8.04 -2.08
C VAL A 136 -19.05 8.50 -2.21
N ALA A 137 -20.02 7.69 -1.74
CA ALA A 137 -21.44 8.04 -1.78
C ALA A 137 -21.74 9.33 -0.99
N ILE A 138 -21.19 9.46 0.22
CA ILE A 138 -21.33 10.67 1.05
C ILE A 138 -20.72 11.88 0.32
N THR A 139 -19.51 11.73 -0.27
CA THR A 139 -18.84 12.81 -0.98
C THR A 139 -19.66 13.26 -2.20
N LEU A 140 -20.19 12.31 -2.97
CA LEU A 140 -21.04 12.60 -4.12
C LEU A 140 -22.32 13.35 -3.68
N PHE A 141 -22.90 12.95 -2.55
CA PHE A 141 -24.11 13.60 -2.03
C PHE A 141 -23.83 15.03 -1.54
N VAL A 142 -22.73 15.23 -0.80
CA VAL A 142 -22.37 16.53 -0.23
C VAL A 142 -21.89 17.53 -1.30
N GLN A 143 -21.22 17.04 -2.34
CA GLN A 143 -20.65 17.88 -3.41
C GLN A 143 -21.34 17.70 -4.75
N PHE A 144 -22.62 17.33 -4.72
CA PHE A 144 -23.37 17.03 -5.95
C PHE A 144 -23.38 18.19 -6.96
N ASP A 145 -23.61 19.41 -6.50
CA ASP A 145 -23.65 20.61 -7.35
C ASP A 145 -22.29 20.88 -8.02
N PHE A 146 -21.19 20.73 -7.28
CA PHE A 146 -19.84 20.91 -7.82
C PHE A 146 -19.51 19.84 -8.87
N ILE A 147 -19.86 18.59 -8.61
CA ILE A 147 -19.60 17.47 -9.52
C ILE A 147 -20.47 17.59 -10.78
N TYR A 148 -21.72 17.98 -10.62
CA TYR A 148 -22.64 18.22 -11.73
C TYR A 148 -22.13 19.34 -12.65
N ASP A 149 -21.66 20.46 -12.09
CA ASP A 149 -21.10 21.58 -12.83
C ASP A 149 -19.80 21.19 -13.55
N LEU A 150 -18.95 20.38 -12.91
CA LEU A 150 -17.72 19.88 -13.50
C LEU A 150 -17.96 18.91 -14.66
N LEU A 151 -18.94 18.03 -14.52
CA LEU A 151 -19.33 17.10 -15.59
C LEU A 151 -19.96 17.83 -16.78
N THR A 152 -20.86 18.76 -16.54
CA THR A 152 -21.52 19.52 -17.60
C THR A 152 -20.57 20.43 -18.36
N LYS A 153 -19.59 21.04 -17.69
CA LYS A 153 -18.56 21.89 -18.34
C LYS A 153 -17.54 21.07 -19.16
N ASN A 154 -17.21 19.85 -18.74
CA ASN A 154 -16.22 19.03 -19.44
C ASN A 154 -16.83 18.14 -20.53
N PHE A 155 -18.13 17.85 -20.48
CA PHE A 155 -18.85 17.05 -21.46
C PHE A 155 -19.76 17.91 -22.37
N ASP A 156 -19.45 19.19 -22.54
CA ASP A 156 -20.17 20.02 -23.50
C ASP A 156 -19.82 19.55 -24.93
N PRO A 157 -20.77 18.90 -25.65
CA PRO A 157 -20.52 18.35 -26.98
C PRO A 157 -20.25 19.42 -28.04
N THR A 158 -20.37 20.72 -27.71
CA THR A 158 -20.09 21.82 -28.61
C THR A 158 -18.62 22.25 -28.67
N LYS A 159 -17.74 21.58 -27.87
CA LYS A 159 -16.28 21.85 -27.82
C LYS A 159 -15.41 20.78 -28.45
N ILE A 160 -15.99 19.83 -29.22
CA ILE A 160 -15.26 18.86 -30.05
C ILE A 160 -15.29 19.27 -31.51
#